data_3d52d92f1a4463efb1ed75620810a25e
#
_entry.id   3d52d92f1a4463efb1ed75620810a25e
#
_cell.length_a   1.000
_cell.length_b   1.000
_cell.length_c   1.000
_cell.angle_alpha   90.00
_cell.angle_beta   90.00
_cell.angle_gamma   90.00
#
_symmetry.space_group_name_H-M   'P 1'
#
loop_
_entity.id
_entity.type
_entity.pdbx_description
1 polymer ?
#
loop_
_entity_poly.entity_id
_entity_poly.type
_entity_poly.pdbx_seq_one_letter_code
_entity_poly.pdbx_strand_id
1 'polypeptide(L)'
;MTKSELIEYITEKQNQLTIKDVEMSVKLLLDYMSDILASGERIEIRGFGSFSLHYRAPRTGRNPKTGEAVVLEGKYVPHFK
;
A
#
# COMPACT_ATOMS: atom_id res chain seq x y z
N MET A 1 1.61 6.78 12.30
CA MET A 1 2.99 6.24 12.22
C MET A 1 3.46 6.26 10.78
N THR A 2 4.62 6.80 10.52
CA THR A 2 5.24 6.82 9.21
C THR A 2 6.14 5.59 9.02
N LYS A 3 6.58 5.38 7.78
CA LYS A 3 7.54 4.30 7.49
C LYS A 3 8.84 4.48 8.27
N SER A 4 9.33 5.72 8.37
CA SER A 4 10.56 6.02 9.13
C SER A 4 10.39 5.71 10.62
N GLU A 5 9.27 6.06 11.20
CA GLU A 5 8.97 5.75 12.59
C GLU A 5 8.87 4.24 12.84
N LEU A 6 8.29 3.52 11.90
CA LEU A 6 8.19 2.06 11.98
C LEU A 6 9.59 1.43 11.96
N ILE A 7 10.46 1.90 11.08
CA ILE A 7 11.84 1.43 10.98
C ILE A 7 12.60 1.68 12.29
N GLU A 8 12.45 2.88 12.85
CA GLU A 8 13.08 3.21 14.14
C GLU A 8 12.56 2.33 15.27
N TYR A 9 11.25 2.12 15.32
CA TYR A 9 10.62 1.28 16.32
C TYR A 9 11.14 -0.16 16.27
N ILE A 10 11.20 -0.74 15.07
CA ILE A 10 11.70 -2.11 14.89
C ILE A 10 13.16 -2.20 15.28
N THR A 11 13.97 -1.19 14.91
CA THR A 11 15.39 -1.16 15.26
C THR A 11 15.60 -1.14 16.76
N GLU A 12 14.79 -0.40 17.50
CA GLU A 12 14.87 -0.32 18.95
C GLU A 12 14.44 -1.62 19.65
N LYS A 13 13.50 -2.36 19.06
CA LYS A 13 12.97 -3.58 19.66
C LYS A 13 13.86 -4.80 19.52
N GLN A 14 14.89 -4.72 18.70
CA GLN A 14 15.85 -5.80 18.51
C GLN A 14 17.25 -5.18 18.36
N ASN A 15 18.29 -5.93 18.69
CA ASN A 15 19.66 -5.42 18.68
C ASN A 15 20.61 -6.20 17.77
N GLN A 16 20.06 -7.08 16.92
CA GLN A 16 20.86 -7.90 16.02
C GLN A 16 21.10 -7.23 14.68
N LEU A 17 20.16 -6.41 14.23
CA LEU A 17 20.24 -5.71 12.93
C LEU A 17 20.43 -4.22 13.15
N THR A 18 21.22 -3.61 12.27
CA THR A 18 21.38 -2.16 12.24
C THR A 18 20.14 -1.50 11.65
N ILE A 19 20.01 -0.19 11.87
CA ILE A 19 18.90 0.58 11.29
C ILE A 19 18.92 0.48 9.76
N LYS A 20 20.09 0.42 9.15
CA LYS A 20 20.25 0.28 7.70
C LYS A 20 19.71 -1.05 7.20
N ASP A 21 19.97 -2.14 7.92
CA ASP A 21 19.47 -3.46 7.58
C ASP A 21 17.95 -3.54 7.74
N VAL A 22 17.41 -2.94 8.79
CA VAL A 22 15.96 -2.88 9.02
C VAL A 22 15.29 -2.07 7.92
N GLU A 23 15.87 -0.92 7.55
CA GLU A 23 15.35 -0.09 6.48
C GLU A 23 15.29 -0.85 5.14
N MET A 24 16.36 -1.56 4.81
CA MET A 24 16.43 -2.36 3.59
C MET A 24 15.39 -3.48 3.61
N SER A 25 15.22 -4.16 4.75
CA SER A 25 14.25 -5.24 4.89
C SER A 25 12.82 -4.75 4.74
N VAL A 26 12.48 -3.62 5.36
CA VAL A 26 11.15 -3.01 5.26
C VAL A 26 10.88 -2.60 3.81
N LYS A 27 11.84 -1.95 3.15
CA LYS A 27 11.70 -1.56 1.76
C LYS A 27 11.46 -2.76 0.85
N LEU A 28 12.25 -3.80 1.02
CA LEU A 28 12.13 -5.03 0.23
C LEU A 28 10.75 -5.67 0.42
N LEU A 29 10.27 -5.72 1.65
CA LEU A 29 8.96 -6.28 1.96
C LEU A 29 7.84 -5.49 1.28
N LEU A 30 7.87 -4.16 1.39
CA LEU A 30 6.84 -3.30 0.80
C LEU A 30 6.87 -3.35 -0.72
N ASP A 31 8.07 -3.35 -1.32
CA ASP A 31 8.22 -3.46 -2.77
C ASP A 31 7.67 -4.79 -3.28
N TYR A 32 7.95 -5.89 -2.56
CA TYR A 32 7.46 -7.21 -2.93
C TYR A 32 5.93 -7.29 -2.83
N MET A 33 5.36 -6.73 -1.78
CA MET A 33 3.90 -6.66 -1.62
C MET A 33 3.27 -5.86 -2.76
N SER A 34 3.88 -4.75 -3.15
CA SER A 34 3.41 -3.94 -4.26
C SER A 34 3.42 -4.73 -5.57
N ASP A 35 4.48 -5.48 -5.82
CA ASP A 35 4.59 -6.31 -7.03
C ASP A 35 3.53 -7.42 -7.06
N ILE A 36 3.28 -8.07 -5.93
CA ILE A 36 2.26 -9.11 -5.82
C ILE A 36 0.87 -8.53 -6.14
N LEU A 37 0.54 -7.39 -5.54
CA LEU A 37 -0.74 -6.74 -5.77
C LEU A 37 -0.86 -6.25 -7.22
N ALA A 38 0.22 -5.73 -7.79
CA ALA A 38 0.23 -5.29 -9.18
C ALA A 38 -0.02 -6.45 -10.15
N SER A 39 0.36 -7.67 -9.79
CA SER A 39 0.09 -8.86 -10.60
C SER A 39 -1.33 -9.39 -10.46
N GLY A 40 -2.14 -8.79 -9.59
CA GLY A 40 -3.52 -9.19 -9.36
C GLY A 40 -3.70 -10.23 -8.26
N GLU A 41 -2.62 -10.63 -7.61
CA GLU A 41 -2.69 -11.60 -6.52
C GLU A 41 -3.06 -10.91 -5.21
N ARG A 42 -3.65 -11.69 -4.33
CA ARG A 42 -4.01 -11.21 -3.01
C ARG A 42 -2.94 -11.66 -2.00
N ILE A 43 -2.79 -10.89 -0.93
CA ILE A 43 -1.86 -11.20 0.15
C ILE A 43 -2.67 -11.42 1.43
N GLU A 44 -2.55 -12.59 2.03
CA GLU A 44 -3.15 -12.87 3.32
C GLU A 44 -2.07 -13.00 4.38
N ILE A 45 -2.20 -12.21 5.46
CA ILE A 45 -1.31 -12.30 6.61
C ILE A 45 -2.14 -12.76 7.79
N ARG A 46 -1.96 -14.02 8.17
CA ARG A 46 -2.72 -14.65 9.24
C ARG A 46 -2.59 -13.86 10.54
N GLY A 47 -3.72 -13.55 11.16
CA GLY A 47 -3.74 -12.78 12.38
C GLY A 47 -3.64 -11.26 12.20
N PHE A 48 -3.45 -10.79 10.97
CA PHE A 48 -3.32 -9.37 10.68
C PHE A 48 -4.39 -8.86 9.73
N GLY A 49 -4.51 -9.47 8.56
CA GLY A 49 -5.50 -9.06 7.58
C GLY A 49 -5.13 -9.50 6.18
N SER A 50 -5.85 -8.99 5.20
CA SER A 50 -5.59 -9.32 3.80
C SER A 50 -5.60 -8.07 2.93
N PHE A 51 -4.75 -8.10 1.92
CA PHE A 51 -4.65 -7.05 0.90
C PHE A 51 -5.09 -7.63 -0.44
N SER A 52 -5.94 -6.91 -1.15
CA SER A 52 -6.41 -7.31 -2.48
C SER A 52 -6.67 -6.08 -3.32
N LEU A 53 -6.86 -6.28 -4.63
CA LEU A 53 -7.25 -5.19 -5.51
C LEU A 53 -8.76 -5.20 -5.66
N HIS A 54 -9.37 -4.02 -5.58
CA HIS A 54 -10.78 -3.81 -5.87
C HIS A 54 -10.90 -2.94 -7.11
N TYR A 55 -11.76 -3.37 -8.03
CA TYR A 55 -12.04 -2.60 -9.23
C TYR A 55 -13.04 -1.50 -8.92
N ARG A 56 -12.72 -0.29 -9.29
CA ARG A 56 -13.64 0.83 -9.22
C ARG A 56 -14.14 1.14 -10.63
N ALA A 57 -15.46 1.03 -10.81
CA ALA A 57 -16.08 1.28 -12.09
C ALA A 57 -15.90 2.73 -12.54
N PRO A 58 -15.90 3.00 -13.85
CA PRO A 58 -15.90 4.36 -14.36
C PRO A 58 -17.10 5.14 -13.81
N ARG A 59 -16.89 6.40 -13.50
CA ARG A 59 -17.95 7.27 -12.99
C ARG A 59 -17.76 8.68 -13.50
N THR A 60 -18.86 9.45 -13.45
CA THR A 60 -18.84 10.87 -13.80
C THR A 60 -18.69 11.68 -12.53
N GLY A 61 -17.66 12.52 -12.50
CA GLY A 61 -17.44 13.48 -11.42
C GLY A 61 -17.63 14.89 -11.96
N ARG A 62 -17.43 15.88 -11.11
CA ARG A 62 -17.47 17.29 -11.49
C ARG A 62 -16.17 17.97 -11.17
N ASN A 63 -15.71 18.82 -12.07
CA ASN A 63 -14.57 19.68 -11.83
C ASN A 63 -14.98 20.79 -10.83
N PRO A 64 -14.39 20.87 -9.65
CA PRO A 64 -14.79 21.87 -8.66
C PRO A 64 -14.53 23.32 -9.08
N LYS A 65 -13.67 23.56 -10.07
CA LYS A 65 -13.37 24.91 -10.57
C LYS A 65 -14.34 25.37 -11.63
N THR A 66 -14.76 24.49 -12.53
CA THR A 66 -15.59 24.85 -13.68
C THR A 66 -17.01 24.30 -13.58
N GLY A 67 -17.25 23.34 -12.71
CA GLY A 67 -18.54 22.66 -12.61
C GLY A 67 -18.84 21.70 -13.73
N GLU A 68 -17.89 21.53 -14.67
CA GLU A 68 -18.06 20.63 -15.79
C GLU A 68 -18.01 19.16 -15.37
N ALA A 69 -18.78 18.32 -16.05
CA ALA A 69 -18.75 16.89 -15.84
C ALA A 69 -17.44 16.31 -16.38
N VAL A 70 -16.79 15.46 -15.57
CA VAL A 70 -15.55 14.78 -15.94
C VAL A 70 -15.79 13.28 -15.83
N VAL A 71 -15.44 12.52 -16.87
CA VAL A 71 -15.54 11.07 -16.84
C VAL A 71 -14.27 10.52 -16.19
N LEU A 72 -14.45 9.77 -15.10
CA LEU A 72 -13.37 9.08 -14.41
C LEU A 72 -13.31 7.65 -14.90
N GLU A 73 -12.14 7.23 -15.38
CA GLU A 73 -11.93 5.88 -15.87
C GLU A 73 -11.97 4.85 -14.73
N GLY A 74 -12.34 3.63 -15.08
CA GLY A 74 -12.26 2.52 -14.13
C GLY A 74 -10.82 2.21 -13.80
N LYS A 75 -10.60 1.76 -12.56
CA LYS A 75 -9.25 1.41 -12.10
C LYS A 75 -9.30 0.41 -10.95
N TYR A 76 -8.19 -0.28 -10.75
CA TYR A 76 -7.99 -1.14 -9.59
C TYR A 76 -7.31 -0.34 -8.48
N VAL A 77 -7.78 -0.51 -7.26
CA VAL A 77 -7.19 0.13 -6.09
C VAL A 77 -6.92 -0.91 -5.02
N PRO A 78 -5.84 -0.74 -4.24
CA PRO A 78 -5.57 -1.64 -3.11
C PRO A 78 -6.67 -1.51 -2.05
N HIS A 79 -7.02 -2.64 -1.45
CA HIS A 79 -8.00 -2.70 -0.37
C HIS A 79 -7.44 -3.58 0.74
N PHE A 80 -7.48 -3.10 1.97
CA PHE A 80 -7.09 -3.83 3.16
C PHE A 80 -8.31 -4.19 3.98
N LYS A 81 -8.39 -5.44 4.37
CA LYS A 81 -9.51 -5.93 5.17
C LYS A 81 -9.06 -6.63 6.44
#